data_68a582a5551923707f35485ebf9c2999
#
_entry.id   68a582a5551923707f35485ebf9c2999
#
_cell.length_a   1.000
_cell.length_b   1.000
_cell.length_c   1.000
_cell.angle_alpha   90.00
_cell.angle_beta   90.00
_cell.angle_gamma   90.00
#
_symmetry.space_group_name_H-M   'P 1'
#
loop_
_entity.id
_entity.type
_entity.pdbx_description
1 polymer ?
#
loop_
_entity_poly.entity_id
_entity_poly.type
_entity_poly.pdbx_seq_one_letter_code
_entity_poly.pdbx_strand_id
1 'polypeptide(L)'
;MKNNKTPICDFLGKYAESDILRLHMPGHKGVGKYAEKFDITEIDGADSLFEAGGIIAESERNAGELFSCKTFYSAEGSSLCIRAMLYLVLLYARQNDKRPLIAAGRNAHRTFLYAAAALEPELQVDFLTGENGAEFLSCRLSSEEIEKNILLNKPAAVYLTSPDYLGNTADIAAAAQVCHKHGVLLLTDNAHGAYLNFLSKPRHPIALGADMCCDSAHKTLPALTGAAYLHISENAPGILAYNAKKAMAFFASTSPSYLILRSLDAANAYLADGYREKLAEFTDK
;
A
#
# COMPACT_ATOMS: atom_id res chain seq x y z
N MET A 1 21.24 -13.76 4.09
CA MET A 1 20.33 -14.87 4.47
C MET A 1 18.92 -14.41 4.14
N LYS A 2 18.17 -15.16 3.34
CA LYS A 2 16.77 -14.83 3.04
C LYS A 2 15.98 -14.92 4.34
N ASN A 3 15.28 -13.86 4.71
CA ASN A 3 14.51 -13.80 5.95
C ASN A 3 13.14 -14.47 5.72
N ASN A 4 13.09 -15.81 5.89
CA ASN A 4 11.86 -16.60 5.74
C ASN A 4 11.05 -16.67 7.05
N LYS A 5 11.24 -15.72 7.95
CA LYS A 5 10.50 -15.70 9.21
C LYS A 5 9.05 -15.32 8.99
N THR A 6 8.17 -16.02 9.68
CA THR A 6 6.72 -15.83 9.66
C THR A 6 6.20 -15.51 11.07
N PRO A 7 6.56 -14.35 11.66
CA PRO A 7 6.31 -14.08 13.07
C PRO A 7 4.81 -14.15 13.45
N ILE A 8 3.91 -13.71 12.57
CA ILE A 8 2.47 -13.78 12.81
C ILE A 8 1.98 -15.23 12.68
N CYS A 9 2.39 -15.95 11.63
CA CYS A 9 2.01 -17.34 11.45
C CYS A 9 2.49 -18.23 12.61
N ASP A 10 3.74 -18.02 13.05
CA ASP A 10 4.37 -18.77 14.13
C ASP A 10 3.67 -18.53 15.46
N PHE A 11 3.35 -17.29 15.77
CA PHE A 11 2.59 -16.94 16.97
C PHE A 11 1.21 -17.57 16.96
N LEU A 12 0.45 -17.39 15.89
CA LEU A 12 -0.91 -17.93 15.75
C LEU A 12 -0.94 -19.46 15.77
N GLY A 13 0.08 -20.12 15.19
CA GLY A 13 0.25 -21.56 15.26
C GLY A 13 0.39 -22.05 16.70
N LYS A 14 1.32 -21.49 17.46
CA LYS A 14 1.54 -21.82 18.88
C LYS A 14 0.30 -21.51 19.74
N TYR A 15 -0.34 -20.38 19.50
CA TYR A 15 -1.53 -19.99 20.25
C TYR A 15 -2.73 -20.93 19.96
N ALA A 16 -2.89 -21.36 18.72
CA ALA A 16 -3.95 -22.29 18.31
C ALA A 16 -3.82 -23.70 18.93
N GLU A 17 -2.58 -24.10 19.29
CA GLU A 17 -2.27 -25.39 19.92
C GLU A 17 -2.22 -25.31 21.46
N SER A 18 -2.35 -24.11 22.04
CA SER A 18 -2.33 -23.93 23.49
C SER A 18 -3.66 -24.28 24.14
N ASP A 19 -3.62 -24.71 25.41
CA ASP A 19 -4.80 -24.99 26.26
C ASP A 19 -5.38 -23.72 26.90
N ILE A 20 -5.09 -22.54 26.36
CA ILE A 20 -5.54 -21.26 26.94
C ILE A 20 -7.04 -21.11 26.74
N LEU A 21 -7.77 -20.87 27.84
CA LEU A 21 -9.17 -20.52 27.80
C LEU A 21 -9.35 -19.10 27.23
N ARG A 22 -9.99 -19.02 26.06
CA ARG A 22 -10.17 -17.76 25.33
C ARG A 22 -11.37 -16.97 25.88
N LEU A 23 -11.11 -16.04 26.78
CA LEU A 23 -12.11 -15.09 27.28
C LEU A 23 -12.18 -13.81 26.45
N HIS A 24 -11.18 -13.58 25.57
CA HIS A 24 -11.12 -12.44 24.66
C HIS A 24 -12.04 -12.58 23.44
N MET A 25 -12.21 -11.52 22.67
CA MET A 25 -12.86 -11.55 21.35
C MET A 25 -11.95 -12.27 20.32
N PRO A 26 -12.46 -12.83 19.23
CA PRO A 26 -13.89 -12.85 18.80
C PRO A 26 -14.78 -13.81 19.60
N GLY A 27 -16.11 -13.66 19.41
CA GLY A 27 -17.14 -14.38 20.16
C GLY A 27 -17.14 -15.91 19.97
N HIS A 28 -16.59 -16.44 18.88
CA HIS A 28 -16.45 -17.86 18.62
C HIS A 28 -15.40 -18.58 19.50
N LYS A 29 -14.56 -17.83 20.21
CA LYS A 29 -13.56 -18.37 21.17
C LYS A 29 -12.58 -19.40 20.56
N GLY A 30 -12.34 -19.33 19.25
CA GLY A 30 -11.49 -20.28 18.53
C GLY A 30 -12.16 -21.62 18.20
N VAL A 31 -13.47 -21.76 18.47
CA VAL A 31 -14.24 -22.97 18.18
C VAL A 31 -15.01 -22.77 16.89
N GLY A 32 -14.80 -23.68 15.92
CA GLY A 32 -15.49 -23.65 14.64
C GLY A 32 -14.93 -24.66 13.65
N LYS A 33 -15.47 -24.67 12.43
CA LYS A 33 -15.12 -25.63 11.38
C LYS A 33 -14.10 -25.13 10.35
N TYR A 34 -13.72 -23.85 10.44
CA TYR A 34 -12.85 -23.22 9.44
C TYR A 34 -11.50 -22.83 10.05
N ALA A 35 -11.27 -21.52 10.20
CA ALA A 35 -10.00 -20.98 10.65
C ALA A 35 -10.08 -20.24 12.00
N GLU A 36 -11.18 -20.42 12.73
CA GLU A 36 -11.51 -19.70 13.96
C GLU A 36 -10.40 -19.81 15.02
N LYS A 37 -9.67 -20.94 15.04
CA LYS A 37 -8.55 -21.12 15.96
C LYS A 37 -7.39 -20.11 15.77
N PHE A 38 -7.27 -19.52 14.57
CA PHE A 38 -6.28 -18.51 14.21
C PHE A 38 -6.84 -17.09 14.22
N ASP A 39 -8.16 -16.94 14.37
CA ASP A 39 -8.81 -15.63 14.44
C ASP A 39 -8.84 -15.15 15.88
N ILE A 40 -8.04 -14.13 16.15
CA ILE A 40 -7.83 -13.57 17.48
C ILE A 40 -7.97 -12.06 17.43
N THR A 41 -7.81 -11.41 18.56
CA THR A 41 -7.68 -9.96 18.70
C THR A 41 -6.30 -9.60 19.28
N GLU A 42 -6.12 -8.36 19.67
CA GLU A 42 -4.92 -7.78 20.27
C GLU A 42 -4.69 -8.29 21.70
N ILE A 43 -4.38 -9.58 21.82
CA ILE A 43 -4.00 -10.22 23.07
C ILE A 43 -2.50 -10.08 23.33
N ASP A 44 -2.04 -10.41 24.52
CA ASP A 44 -0.63 -10.38 24.88
C ASP A 44 0.22 -11.20 23.89
N GLY A 45 1.25 -10.57 23.34
CA GLY A 45 2.14 -11.11 22.32
C GLY A 45 1.60 -11.08 20.89
N ALA A 46 0.31 -10.77 20.65
CA ALA A 46 -0.26 -10.70 19.30
C ALA A 46 0.03 -9.40 18.56
N ASP A 47 0.49 -8.36 19.26
CA ASP A 47 0.71 -7.00 18.73
C ASP A 47 -0.60 -6.28 18.36
N SER A 48 -0.53 -5.00 17.99
CA SER A 48 -1.66 -4.19 17.50
C SER A 48 -1.32 -3.57 16.16
N LEU A 49 -2.20 -3.69 15.16
CA LEU A 49 -1.88 -3.29 13.78
C LEU A 49 -1.41 -1.85 13.65
N PHE A 50 -2.08 -0.92 14.33
CA PHE A 50 -1.78 0.51 14.19
C PHE A 50 -0.80 1.06 15.24
N GLU A 51 -0.48 0.26 16.26
CA GLU A 51 0.52 0.55 17.29
C GLU A 51 1.62 -0.51 17.35
N ALA A 52 1.89 -1.11 16.19
CA ALA A 52 2.74 -2.29 16.06
C ALA A 52 4.17 -2.06 16.62
N GLY A 53 4.58 -2.93 17.53
CA GLY A 53 5.91 -2.97 18.11
C GLY A 53 6.47 -4.39 18.27
N GLY A 54 5.64 -5.41 17.95
CA GLY A 54 5.94 -6.84 18.08
C GLY A 54 5.97 -7.58 16.75
N ILE A 55 5.19 -8.67 16.68
CA ILE A 55 5.19 -9.60 15.53
C ILE A 55 4.66 -8.96 14.24
N ILE A 56 3.69 -8.05 14.32
CA ILE A 56 3.20 -7.33 13.16
C ILE A 56 4.28 -6.39 12.63
N ALA A 57 4.93 -5.62 13.51
CA ALA A 57 6.04 -4.76 13.12
C ALA A 57 7.22 -5.53 12.51
N GLU A 58 7.52 -6.74 13.02
CA GLU A 58 8.54 -7.61 12.43
C GLU A 58 8.13 -8.08 11.03
N SER A 59 6.89 -8.52 10.85
CA SER A 59 6.38 -8.96 9.56
C SER A 59 6.33 -7.81 8.53
N GLU A 60 5.96 -6.59 8.93
CA GLU A 60 6.02 -5.39 8.09
C GLU A 60 7.45 -5.03 7.68
N ARG A 61 8.44 -5.19 8.59
CA ARG A 61 9.87 -5.03 8.23
C ARG A 61 10.31 -6.06 7.20
N ASN A 62 9.92 -7.34 7.37
CA ASN A 62 10.22 -8.39 6.39
C ASN A 62 9.66 -8.05 5.00
N ALA A 63 8.42 -7.53 4.93
CA ALA A 63 7.86 -7.00 3.69
C ALA A 63 8.66 -5.80 3.17
N GLY A 64 9.03 -4.87 4.04
CA GLY A 64 9.86 -3.70 3.69
C GLY A 64 11.20 -4.08 3.07
N GLU A 65 11.86 -5.12 3.58
CA GLU A 65 13.10 -5.65 2.99
C GLU A 65 12.88 -6.20 1.56
N LEU A 66 11.74 -6.88 1.32
CA LEU A 66 11.41 -7.40 -0.01
C LEU A 66 11.18 -6.29 -1.03
N PHE A 67 10.54 -5.19 -0.63
CA PHE A 67 10.20 -4.07 -1.49
C PHE A 67 11.19 -2.91 -1.42
N SER A 68 12.23 -2.99 -0.57
CA SER A 68 13.25 -1.95 -0.33
C SER A 68 12.64 -0.61 0.07
N CYS A 69 11.69 -0.62 1.00
CA CYS A 69 10.97 0.55 1.49
C CYS A 69 10.35 0.29 2.87
N LYS A 70 9.70 1.30 3.46
CA LYS A 70 8.85 1.11 4.63
C LYS A 70 7.49 0.59 4.18
N THR A 71 7.09 -0.57 4.72
CA THR A 71 5.84 -1.23 4.37
C THR A 71 4.92 -1.34 5.56
N PHE A 72 3.65 -1.01 5.36
CA PHE A 72 2.59 -1.07 6.37
C PHE A 72 1.44 -1.93 5.86
N TYR A 73 0.87 -2.76 6.73
CA TYR A 73 -0.21 -3.68 6.38
C TYR A 73 -1.58 -3.03 6.42
N SER A 74 -2.42 -3.44 5.47
CA SER A 74 -3.85 -3.20 5.49
C SER A 74 -4.60 -4.53 5.45
N ALA A 75 -5.58 -4.68 6.33
CA ALA A 75 -6.56 -5.76 6.31
C ALA A 75 -7.87 -5.35 5.58
N GLU A 76 -7.92 -4.14 5.01
CA GLU A 76 -9.09 -3.54 4.36
C GLU A 76 -8.82 -3.15 2.90
N GLY A 77 -7.88 -3.86 2.27
CA GLY A 77 -7.46 -3.65 0.89
C GLY A 77 -6.66 -2.36 0.68
N SER A 78 -6.27 -2.12 -0.57
CA SER A 78 -5.64 -0.86 -0.98
C SER A 78 -6.55 0.36 -0.79
N SER A 79 -7.85 0.16 -0.59
CA SER A 79 -8.78 1.25 -0.30
C SER A 79 -8.41 2.01 0.97
N LEU A 80 -7.99 1.32 2.03
CA LEU A 80 -7.47 1.95 3.23
C LEU A 80 -6.16 2.68 2.94
N CYS A 81 -5.26 2.07 2.18
CA CYS A 81 -3.99 2.67 1.81
C CYS A 81 -4.17 3.97 1.01
N ILE A 82 -5.10 4.00 0.04
CA ILE A 82 -5.40 5.20 -0.75
C ILE A 82 -5.91 6.33 0.16
N ARG A 83 -6.85 6.04 1.06
CA ARG A 83 -7.35 7.04 2.03
C ARG A 83 -6.20 7.60 2.88
N ALA A 84 -5.34 6.72 3.39
CA ALA A 84 -4.18 7.12 4.18
C ALA A 84 -3.19 7.96 3.35
N MET A 85 -2.90 7.60 2.09
CA MET A 85 -2.01 8.37 1.22
C MET A 85 -2.52 9.81 1.02
N LEU A 86 -3.82 9.99 0.74
CA LEU A 86 -4.39 11.33 0.56
C LEU A 86 -4.30 12.16 1.86
N TYR A 87 -4.58 11.55 2.99
CA TYR A 87 -4.44 12.21 4.29
C TYR A 87 -2.98 12.57 4.62
N LEU A 88 -2.03 11.71 4.28
CA LEU A 88 -0.61 11.98 4.43
C LEU A 88 -0.15 13.17 3.56
N VAL A 89 -0.69 13.30 2.33
CA VAL A 89 -0.43 14.47 1.48
C VAL A 89 -0.96 15.75 2.15
N LEU A 90 -2.16 15.70 2.75
CA LEU A 90 -2.72 16.84 3.48
C LEU A 90 -1.82 17.26 4.65
N LEU A 91 -1.33 16.29 5.44
CA LEU A 91 -0.40 16.56 6.55
C LEU A 91 0.93 17.14 6.04
N TYR A 92 1.47 16.58 4.97
CA TYR A 92 2.70 17.06 4.34
C TYR A 92 2.54 18.49 3.80
N ALA A 93 1.43 18.77 3.11
CA ALA A 93 1.14 20.08 2.58
C ALA A 93 1.06 21.16 3.68
N ARG A 94 0.34 20.85 4.76
CA ARG A 94 0.20 21.73 5.93
C ARG A 94 1.54 22.01 6.62
N GLN A 95 2.38 20.98 6.78
CA GLN A 95 3.69 21.15 7.42
C GLN A 95 4.66 21.99 6.58
N ASN A 96 4.54 21.97 5.25
CA ASN A 96 5.47 22.61 4.33
C ASN A 96 4.88 23.88 3.69
N ASP A 97 3.79 24.40 4.22
CA ASP A 97 3.08 25.60 3.70
C ASP A 97 2.78 25.50 2.19
N LYS A 98 2.40 24.29 1.75
CA LYS A 98 2.01 23.99 0.37
C LYS A 98 0.50 24.00 0.22
N ARG A 99 0.03 24.31 -0.99
CA ARG A 99 -1.37 24.12 -1.33
C ARG A 99 -1.73 22.63 -1.24
N PRO A 100 -2.75 22.23 -0.46
CA PRO A 100 -3.18 20.85 -0.35
C PRO A 100 -4.01 20.43 -1.59
N LEU A 101 -3.35 20.39 -2.74
CA LEU A 101 -3.88 20.02 -4.03
C LEU A 101 -3.19 18.74 -4.52
N ILE A 102 -3.97 17.78 -5.02
CA ILE A 102 -3.46 16.61 -5.73
C ILE A 102 -3.85 16.70 -7.20
N ALA A 103 -2.86 16.62 -8.09
CA ALA A 103 -3.08 16.42 -9.52
C ALA A 103 -3.20 14.91 -9.80
N ALA A 104 -4.37 14.44 -10.19
CA ALA A 104 -4.67 13.01 -10.33
C ALA A 104 -5.00 12.63 -11.76
N GLY A 105 -4.47 11.49 -12.24
CA GLY A 105 -4.92 10.89 -13.48
C GLY A 105 -6.41 10.56 -13.44
N ARG A 106 -7.13 10.84 -14.54
CA ARG A 106 -8.59 10.69 -14.59
C ARG A 106 -9.08 9.25 -14.42
N ASN A 107 -8.21 8.26 -14.60
CA ASN A 107 -8.49 6.84 -14.35
C ASN A 107 -8.33 6.43 -12.88
N ALA A 108 -8.26 7.40 -11.95
CA ALA A 108 -8.18 7.12 -10.52
C ALA A 108 -9.37 6.27 -10.06
N HIS A 109 -9.09 5.25 -9.24
CA HIS A 109 -10.10 4.35 -8.71
C HIS A 109 -11.14 5.13 -7.87
N ARG A 110 -12.41 4.69 -7.87
CA ARG A 110 -13.51 5.32 -7.11
C ARG A 110 -13.19 5.59 -5.64
N THR A 111 -12.33 4.76 -5.03
CA THR A 111 -11.88 4.98 -3.63
C THR A 111 -11.10 6.28 -3.48
N PHE A 112 -10.32 6.66 -4.49
CA PHE A 112 -9.65 7.97 -4.52
C PHE A 112 -10.68 9.11 -4.46
N LEU A 113 -11.75 9.02 -5.25
CA LEU A 113 -12.83 10.03 -5.25
C LEU A 113 -13.52 10.12 -3.90
N TYR A 114 -13.82 8.97 -3.29
CA TYR A 114 -14.45 8.94 -1.96
C TYR A 114 -13.52 9.48 -0.86
N ALA A 115 -12.23 9.17 -0.95
CA ALA A 115 -11.25 9.71 -0.01
C ALA A 115 -11.09 11.24 -0.17
N ALA A 116 -11.03 11.72 -1.41
CA ALA A 116 -10.96 13.15 -1.69
C ALA A 116 -12.20 13.89 -1.15
N ALA A 117 -13.40 13.38 -1.43
CA ALA A 117 -14.65 13.96 -0.93
C ALA A 117 -14.73 13.96 0.61
N ALA A 118 -14.21 12.93 1.28
CA ALA A 118 -14.17 12.87 2.73
C ALA A 118 -13.18 13.88 3.36
N LEU A 119 -12.21 14.37 2.58
CA LEU A 119 -11.20 15.34 3.01
C LEU A 119 -11.47 16.76 2.52
N GLU A 120 -12.56 16.98 1.75
CA GLU A 120 -13.00 18.32 1.33
C GLU A 120 -13.52 19.14 2.54
N PRO A 121 -13.29 20.47 2.56
CA PRO A 121 -12.54 21.29 1.59
C PRO A 121 -11.02 21.34 1.84
N GLU A 122 -10.52 20.59 2.80
CA GLU A 122 -9.13 20.63 3.24
C GLU A 122 -8.13 20.13 2.20
N LEU A 123 -8.56 19.19 1.33
CA LEU A 123 -7.79 18.65 0.23
C LEU A 123 -8.55 18.88 -1.09
N GLN A 124 -7.86 19.47 -2.07
CA GLN A 124 -8.39 19.71 -3.40
C GLN A 124 -7.84 18.70 -4.41
N VAL A 125 -8.59 18.46 -5.47
CA VAL A 125 -8.17 17.57 -6.57
C VAL A 125 -8.32 18.29 -7.90
N ASP A 126 -7.29 18.17 -8.75
CA ASP A 126 -7.31 18.56 -10.16
C ASP A 126 -7.12 17.30 -11.03
N PHE A 127 -7.98 17.09 -12.03
CA PHE A 127 -7.94 15.90 -12.87
C PHE A 127 -7.19 16.16 -14.17
N LEU A 128 -6.15 15.35 -14.39
CA LEU A 128 -5.37 15.30 -15.61
C LEU A 128 -6.05 14.37 -16.62
N THR A 129 -6.32 14.85 -17.82
CA THR A 129 -7.10 14.12 -18.84
C THR A 129 -6.26 13.31 -19.82
N GLY A 130 -4.94 13.59 -19.91
CA GLY A 130 -4.04 12.93 -20.86
C GLY A 130 -4.28 13.30 -22.33
N GLU A 131 -3.41 12.82 -23.22
CA GLU A 131 -3.38 13.18 -24.64
C GLU A 131 -4.66 12.75 -25.42
N ASN A 132 -5.33 11.68 -25.00
CA ASN A 132 -6.46 11.09 -25.74
C ASN A 132 -7.85 11.38 -25.13
N GLY A 133 -7.93 12.36 -24.23
CA GLY A 133 -9.18 12.68 -23.55
C GLY A 133 -9.50 11.76 -22.38
N ALA A 134 -10.73 11.86 -21.90
CA ALA A 134 -11.12 11.26 -20.63
C ALA A 134 -11.47 9.77 -20.76
N GLU A 135 -10.50 8.89 -20.70
CA GLU A 135 -10.75 7.46 -20.57
C GLU A 135 -10.72 7.04 -19.09
N PHE A 136 -11.79 6.40 -18.61
CA PHE A 136 -11.89 5.93 -17.23
C PHE A 136 -11.03 4.71 -16.93
N LEU A 137 -10.68 3.94 -17.97
CA LEU A 137 -9.92 2.69 -17.82
C LEU A 137 -8.43 2.91 -17.97
N SER A 138 -8.02 3.94 -18.73
CA SER A 138 -6.63 4.28 -18.99
C SER A 138 -6.46 5.79 -19.11
N CYS A 139 -5.41 6.35 -18.51
CA CYS A 139 -5.06 7.75 -18.62
C CYS A 139 -3.55 7.84 -18.83
N ARG A 140 -3.15 7.99 -20.09
CA ARG A 140 -1.74 8.14 -20.44
C ARG A 140 -1.34 9.59 -20.28
N LEU A 141 -0.40 9.84 -19.40
CA LEU A 141 0.15 11.17 -19.10
C LEU A 141 1.64 11.15 -19.44
N SER A 142 2.06 12.10 -20.24
CA SER A 142 3.47 12.36 -20.48
C SER A 142 4.10 13.15 -19.33
N SER A 143 5.41 13.08 -19.20
CA SER A 143 6.17 13.87 -18.21
C SER A 143 5.97 15.36 -18.44
N GLU A 144 5.85 15.82 -19.69
CA GLU A 144 5.61 17.20 -20.10
C GLU A 144 4.24 17.71 -19.63
N GLU A 145 3.20 16.89 -19.75
CA GLU A 145 1.86 17.24 -19.26
C GLU A 145 1.83 17.36 -17.73
N ILE A 146 2.52 16.45 -17.04
CA ILE A 146 2.68 16.49 -15.59
C ILE A 146 3.42 17.77 -15.19
N GLU A 147 4.56 18.09 -15.83
CA GLU A 147 5.33 19.28 -15.54
C GLU A 147 4.55 20.57 -15.79
N LYS A 148 3.81 20.64 -16.91
CA LYS A 148 2.93 21.76 -17.23
C LYS A 148 1.89 22.01 -16.14
N ASN A 149 1.26 20.92 -15.65
CA ASN A 149 0.28 21.05 -14.56
C ASN A 149 0.95 21.49 -13.24
N ILE A 150 2.11 20.95 -12.91
CA ILE A 150 2.87 21.33 -11.71
C ILE A 150 3.20 22.82 -11.73
N LEU A 151 3.69 23.35 -12.85
CA LEU A 151 4.05 24.75 -12.99
C LEU A 151 2.83 25.68 -12.88
N LEU A 152 1.69 25.25 -13.42
CA LEU A 152 0.45 26.03 -13.42
C LEU A 152 -0.25 26.02 -12.05
N ASN A 153 -0.46 24.84 -11.48
CA ASN A 153 -1.36 24.62 -10.35
C ASN A 153 -0.64 24.42 -9.02
N LYS A 154 0.67 24.14 -9.04
CA LYS A 154 1.54 23.92 -7.86
C LYS A 154 0.94 22.90 -6.86
N PRO A 155 0.61 21.66 -7.28
CA PRO A 155 0.08 20.66 -6.40
C PRO A 155 1.11 20.22 -5.36
N ALA A 156 0.65 19.70 -4.22
CA ALA A 156 1.51 19.04 -3.25
C ALA A 156 1.93 17.63 -3.71
N ALA A 157 1.08 17.00 -4.51
CA ALA A 157 1.33 15.65 -5.02
C ALA A 157 0.71 15.43 -6.42
N VAL A 158 1.30 14.49 -7.16
CA VAL A 158 0.72 13.85 -8.34
C VAL A 158 0.30 12.43 -7.98
N TYR A 159 -0.87 12.00 -8.45
CA TYR A 159 -1.41 10.64 -8.23
C TYR A 159 -1.67 9.95 -9.56
N LEU A 160 -1.04 8.78 -9.75
CA LEU A 160 -1.16 7.98 -10.96
C LEU A 160 -1.67 6.57 -10.63
N THR A 161 -2.51 6.00 -11.50
CA THR A 161 -2.89 4.58 -11.45
C THR A 161 -2.03 3.79 -12.44
N SER A 162 -1.21 2.88 -11.93
CA SER A 162 -0.29 2.06 -12.73
C SER A 162 0.07 0.77 -12.00
N PRO A 163 -0.23 -0.42 -12.59
CA PRO A 163 -0.94 -0.63 -13.87
C PRO A 163 -2.39 -0.16 -13.85
N ASP A 164 -2.89 0.25 -15.01
CA ASP A 164 -4.31 0.55 -15.19
C ASP A 164 -5.17 -0.73 -15.39
N TYR A 165 -6.48 -0.58 -15.59
CA TYR A 165 -7.40 -1.70 -15.80
C TYR A 165 -7.13 -2.50 -17.09
N LEU A 166 -6.42 -1.92 -18.05
CA LEU A 166 -6.06 -2.56 -19.32
C LEU A 166 -4.66 -3.19 -19.28
N GLY A 167 -3.96 -3.07 -18.13
CA GLY A 167 -2.60 -3.58 -17.93
C GLY A 167 -1.49 -2.64 -18.43
N ASN A 168 -1.82 -1.40 -18.85
CA ASN A 168 -0.80 -0.43 -19.23
C ASN A 168 -0.10 0.11 -17.98
N THR A 169 1.21 0.35 -18.10
CA THR A 169 2.02 0.98 -17.05
C THR A 169 2.40 2.41 -17.46
N ALA A 170 2.30 3.34 -16.53
CA ALA A 170 2.82 4.70 -16.71
C ALA A 170 4.35 4.73 -16.64
N ASP A 171 4.97 5.73 -17.22
CA ASP A 171 6.41 6.00 -17.03
C ASP A 171 6.62 6.67 -15.66
N ILE A 172 6.61 5.83 -14.61
CA ILE A 172 6.79 6.28 -13.23
C ILE A 172 8.15 6.93 -13.02
N ALA A 173 9.19 6.48 -13.71
CA ALA A 173 10.53 7.04 -13.54
C ALA A 173 10.60 8.48 -14.06
N ALA A 174 10.06 8.74 -15.25
CA ALA A 174 9.99 10.11 -15.80
C ALA A 174 9.08 11.01 -14.94
N ALA A 175 7.92 10.49 -14.50
CA ALA A 175 7.01 11.21 -13.62
C ALA A 175 7.69 11.58 -12.29
N ALA A 176 8.44 10.65 -11.67
CA ALA A 176 9.17 10.89 -10.42
C ALA A 176 10.23 11.97 -10.58
N GLN A 177 11.02 11.93 -11.67
CA GLN A 177 12.03 12.96 -11.95
C GLN A 177 11.41 14.37 -12.03
N VAL A 178 10.30 14.49 -12.76
CA VAL A 178 9.59 15.76 -12.89
C VAL A 178 9.01 16.22 -11.55
N CYS A 179 8.32 15.36 -10.83
CA CYS A 179 7.76 15.69 -9.52
C CYS A 179 8.84 16.16 -8.54
N HIS A 180 9.91 15.39 -8.40
CA HIS A 180 11.00 15.71 -7.47
C HIS A 180 11.76 16.98 -7.83
N LYS A 181 11.98 17.27 -9.14
CA LYS A 181 12.54 18.53 -9.62
C LYS A 181 11.80 19.75 -9.07
N HIS A 182 10.50 19.63 -8.88
CA HIS A 182 9.63 20.71 -8.39
C HIS A 182 9.22 20.54 -6.92
N GLY A 183 9.76 19.56 -6.20
CA GLY A 183 9.43 19.29 -4.79
C GLY A 183 7.98 18.84 -4.58
N VAL A 184 7.42 18.14 -5.55
CA VAL A 184 6.06 17.55 -5.54
C VAL A 184 6.17 16.06 -5.26
N LEU A 185 5.27 15.49 -4.46
CA LEU A 185 5.24 14.06 -4.18
C LEU A 185 4.66 13.29 -5.37
N LEU A 186 5.16 12.08 -5.63
CA LEU A 186 4.55 11.13 -6.56
C LEU A 186 3.91 9.97 -5.80
N LEU A 187 2.61 9.81 -5.97
CA LEU A 187 1.81 8.71 -5.44
C LEU A 187 1.37 7.78 -6.56
N THR A 188 1.39 6.47 -6.31
CA THR A 188 0.94 5.51 -7.31
C THR A 188 -0.05 4.51 -6.70
N ASP A 189 -1.22 4.38 -7.33
CA ASP A 189 -2.11 3.24 -7.11
C ASP A 189 -1.61 2.06 -7.95
N ASN A 190 -0.86 1.19 -7.31
CA ASN A 190 -0.28 -0.01 -7.89
C ASN A 190 -1.08 -1.27 -7.52
N ALA A 191 -2.38 -1.12 -7.27
CA ALA A 191 -3.22 -2.22 -6.77
C ALA A 191 -3.17 -3.50 -7.62
N HIS A 192 -2.82 -3.41 -8.92
CA HIS A 192 -2.67 -4.55 -9.82
C HIS A 192 -1.21 -4.97 -10.05
N GLY A 193 -0.24 -4.33 -9.42
CA GLY A 193 1.18 -4.43 -9.77
C GLY A 193 2.13 -4.90 -8.67
N ALA A 194 1.67 -5.50 -7.58
CA ALA A 194 2.55 -5.96 -6.50
C ALA A 194 3.67 -6.90 -7.01
N TYR A 195 3.39 -7.75 -7.99
CA TYR A 195 4.36 -8.65 -8.62
C TYR A 195 5.46 -7.93 -9.41
N LEU A 196 5.26 -6.68 -9.83
CA LEU A 196 6.21 -5.90 -10.63
C LEU A 196 7.57 -5.71 -9.94
N ASN A 197 7.60 -5.81 -8.62
CA ASN A 197 8.85 -5.77 -7.85
C ASN A 197 9.74 -7.01 -8.06
N PHE A 198 9.15 -8.11 -8.49
CA PHE A 198 9.81 -9.41 -8.61
C PHE A 198 10.17 -9.78 -10.05
N LEU A 199 9.91 -8.91 -11.02
CA LEU A 199 10.39 -9.08 -12.40
C LEU A 199 11.92 -9.01 -12.45
N SER A 200 12.51 -9.56 -13.53
CA SER A 200 13.97 -9.51 -13.78
C SER A 200 14.51 -8.08 -13.76
N LYS A 201 13.75 -7.12 -14.34
CA LYS A 201 13.92 -5.69 -14.12
C LYS A 201 12.72 -5.19 -13.28
N PRO A 202 12.93 -4.81 -12.03
CA PRO A 202 11.85 -4.29 -11.19
C PRO A 202 11.15 -3.09 -11.84
N ARG A 203 9.81 -3.15 -11.90
CA ARG A 203 8.95 -2.08 -12.43
C ARG A 203 7.99 -1.56 -11.37
N HIS A 204 8.25 -1.93 -10.12
CA HIS A 204 7.43 -1.46 -8.99
C HIS A 204 7.63 0.05 -8.79
N PRO A 205 6.56 0.83 -8.52
CA PRO A 205 6.62 2.28 -8.42
C PRO A 205 7.68 2.79 -7.45
N ILE A 206 7.85 2.17 -6.30
CA ILE A 206 8.91 2.55 -5.33
C ILE A 206 10.30 2.41 -5.95
N ALA A 207 10.57 1.33 -6.66
CA ALA A 207 11.86 1.12 -7.32
C ALA A 207 12.10 2.12 -8.47
N LEU A 208 11.04 2.70 -9.01
CA LEU A 208 11.08 3.72 -10.06
C LEU A 208 11.00 5.16 -9.53
N GLY A 209 10.95 5.36 -8.22
CA GLY A 209 11.06 6.68 -7.59
C GLY A 209 9.75 7.25 -7.05
N ALA A 210 8.65 6.52 -7.01
CA ALA A 210 7.44 6.99 -6.31
C ALA A 210 7.70 7.16 -4.81
N ASP A 211 7.13 8.20 -4.20
CA ASP A 211 7.25 8.46 -2.76
C ASP A 211 6.36 7.53 -1.94
N MET A 212 5.16 7.27 -2.45
CA MET A 212 4.21 6.33 -1.85
C MET A 212 3.52 5.49 -2.93
N CYS A 213 3.22 4.25 -2.61
CA CYS A 213 2.29 3.47 -3.42
C CYS A 213 1.48 2.49 -2.57
N CYS A 214 0.38 1.99 -3.12
CA CYS A 214 -0.40 0.93 -2.51
C CYS A 214 -0.49 -0.28 -3.42
N ASP A 215 -0.37 -1.47 -2.82
CA ASP A 215 -0.51 -2.76 -3.48
C ASP A 215 -1.70 -3.52 -2.91
N SER A 216 -2.62 -4.00 -3.76
CA SER A 216 -3.57 -5.03 -3.34
C SER A 216 -2.91 -6.40 -3.43
N ALA A 217 -2.28 -6.84 -2.34
CA ALA A 217 -1.59 -8.13 -2.30
C ALA A 217 -2.50 -9.28 -2.76
N HIS A 218 -3.77 -9.26 -2.34
CA HIS A 218 -4.75 -10.27 -2.69
C HIS A 218 -5.10 -10.38 -4.18
N LYS A 219 -4.73 -9.40 -5.01
CA LYS A 219 -5.01 -9.46 -6.47
C LYS A 219 -3.95 -10.24 -7.23
N THR A 220 -2.69 -10.12 -6.84
CA THR A 220 -1.56 -10.64 -7.62
C THR A 220 -0.55 -11.46 -6.82
N LEU A 221 -0.72 -11.54 -5.50
CA LEU A 221 0.10 -12.36 -4.60
C LEU A 221 -0.77 -13.35 -3.84
N PRO A 222 -0.21 -14.42 -3.25
CA PRO A 222 -0.96 -15.47 -2.56
C PRO A 222 -1.42 -15.02 -1.16
N ALA A 223 -2.30 -14.03 -1.11
CA ALA A 223 -2.85 -13.47 0.13
C ALA A 223 -4.39 -13.45 0.10
N LEU A 224 -5.02 -13.46 1.27
CA LEU A 224 -6.47 -13.43 1.41
C LEU A 224 -7.05 -12.07 0.94
N THR A 225 -8.29 -12.09 0.44
CA THR A 225 -9.02 -10.87 0.07
C THR A 225 -9.01 -9.88 1.22
N GLY A 226 -8.72 -8.62 0.91
CA GLY A 226 -8.52 -7.56 1.91
C GLY A 226 -7.05 -7.33 2.27
N ALA A 227 -6.15 -8.26 1.98
CA ALA A 227 -4.72 -8.09 2.20
C ALA A 227 -4.13 -7.04 1.24
N ALA A 228 -3.45 -6.03 1.78
CA ALA A 228 -2.80 -4.99 1.01
C ALA A 228 -1.59 -4.40 1.75
N TYR A 229 -0.75 -3.69 0.99
CA TYR A 229 0.41 -2.94 1.49
C TYR A 229 0.26 -1.46 1.18
N LEU A 230 0.65 -0.62 2.13
CA LEU A 230 1.05 0.76 1.90
C LEU A 230 2.58 0.80 1.94
N HIS A 231 3.20 1.23 0.86
CA HIS A 231 4.64 1.39 0.73
C HIS A 231 5.02 2.86 0.74
N ILE A 232 6.07 3.20 1.48
CA ILE A 232 6.64 4.56 1.55
C ILE A 232 8.14 4.45 1.30
N SER A 233 8.63 5.15 0.28
CA SER A 233 10.04 5.17 -0.09
C SER A 233 10.91 5.65 1.08
N GLU A 234 12.11 5.08 1.24
CA GLU A 234 13.10 5.57 2.20
C GLU A 234 13.58 6.99 1.88
N ASN A 235 13.45 7.42 0.61
CA ASN A 235 13.81 8.76 0.16
C ASN A 235 12.67 9.78 0.30
N ALA A 236 11.46 9.33 0.63
CA ALA A 236 10.31 10.20 0.82
C ALA A 236 10.43 11.03 2.11
N PRO A 237 9.76 12.19 2.20
CA PRO A 237 9.76 13.00 3.42
C PRO A 237 9.37 12.18 4.66
N GLY A 238 10.19 12.27 5.71
CA GLY A 238 10.05 11.43 6.93
C GLY A 238 8.70 11.53 7.62
N ILE A 239 7.99 12.66 7.48
CA ILE A 239 6.64 12.85 8.02
C ILE A 239 5.64 11.81 7.50
N LEU A 240 5.81 11.33 6.26
CA LEU A 240 4.91 10.36 5.65
C LEU A 240 4.97 9.03 6.40
N ALA A 241 6.15 8.47 6.57
CA ALA A 241 6.33 7.22 7.30
C ALA A 241 6.03 7.37 8.79
N TYR A 242 6.38 8.50 9.40
CA TYR A 242 6.10 8.78 10.80
C TYR A 242 4.59 8.79 11.13
N ASN A 243 3.76 9.28 10.20
CA ASN A 243 2.32 9.35 10.39
C ASN A 243 1.54 8.21 9.71
N ALA A 244 2.19 7.26 9.03
CA ALA A 244 1.51 6.22 8.24
C ALA A 244 0.48 5.42 9.04
N LYS A 245 0.87 4.88 10.19
CA LYS A 245 -0.03 4.12 11.07
C LYS A 245 -1.21 4.95 11.56
N LYS A 246 -0.97 6.20 11.96
CA LYS A 246 -2.04 7.12 12.39
C LYS A 246 -2.99 7.47 11.25
N ALA A 247 -2.46 7.71 10.05
CA ALA A 247 -3.26 7.98 8.87
C ALA A 247 -4.14 6.78 8.48
N MET A 248 -3.61 5.56 8.59
CA MET A 248 -4.39 4.34 8.36
C MET A 248 -5.45 4.16 9.44
N ALA A 249 -5.10 4.28 10.72
CA ALA A 249 -6.02 4.14 11.85
C ALA A 249 -7.21 5.10 11.77
N PHE A 250 -6.99 6.31 11.23
CA PHE A 250 -8.04 7.31 11.08
C PHE A 250 -9.23 6.86 10.22
N PHE A 251 -8.98 5.95 9.27
CA PHE A 251 -9.99 5.46 8.33
C PHE A 251 -10.35 3.98 8.53
N ALA A 252 -9.63 3.28 9.38
CA ALA A 252 -9.75 1.83 9.53
C ALA A 252 -10.76 1.43 10.60
N SER A 253 -11.17 0.17 10.53
CA SER A 253 -11.79 -0.52 11.66
C SER A 253 -10.78 -0.72 12.78
N THR A 254 -11.23 -0.63 14.02
CA THR A 254 -10.45 -1.00 15.21
C THR A 254 -10.31 -2.51 15.42
N SER A 255 -10.86 -3.32 14.51
CA SER A 255 -10.85 -4.79 14.61
C SER A 255 -10.25 -5.41 13.34
N PRO A 256 -8.93 -5.29 13.13
CA PRO A 256 -8.28 -5.88 11.97
C PRO A 256 -8.30 -7.41 12.03
N SER A 257 -8.56 -8.06 10.91
CA SER A 257 -8.57 -9.53 10.83
C SER A 257 -7.15 -10.11 10.90
N TYR A 258 -6.85 -10.87 11.94
CA TYR A 258 -5.58 -11.59 12.06
C TYR A 258 -5.40 -12.69 11.01
N LEU A 259 -6.47 -13.22 10.44
CA LEU A 259 -6.40 -14.14 9.30
C LEU A 259 -5.81 -13.46 8.07
N ILE A 260 -6.20 -12.19 7.82
CA ILE A 260 -5.65 -11.40 6.71
C ILE A 260 -4.19 -11.06 6.99
N LEU A 261 -3.84 -10.62 8.21
CA LEU A 261 -2.47 -10.32 8.60
C LEU A 261 -1.55 -11.56 8.48
N ARG A 262 -2.04 -12.71 8.93
CA ARG A 262 -1.36 -14.01 8.77
C ARG A 262 -1.11 -14.34 7.30
N SER A 263 -2.07 -14.03 6.42
CA SER A 263 -1.91 -14.31 4.98
C SER A 263 -0.85 -13.41 4.33
N LEU A 264 -0.69 -12.16 4.78
CA LEU A 264 0.38 -11.27 4.35
C LEU A 264 1.74 -11.77 4.80
N ASP A 265 1.84 -12.22 6.05
CA ASP A 265 3.06 -12.79 6.62
C ASP A 265 3.51 -14.05 5.86
N ALA A 266 2.57 -14.97 5.59
CA ALA A 266 2.82 -16.16 4.77
C ALA A 266 3.22 -15.80 3.32
N ALA A 267 2.58 -14.78 2.73
CA ALA A 267 2.90 -14.30 1.40
C ALA A 267 4.33 -13.75 1.34
N ASN A 268 4.79 -13.02 2.35
CA ASN A 268 6.18 -12.52 2.38
C ASN A 268 7.19 -13.67 2.37
N ALA A 269 6.97 -14.71 3.17
CA ALA A 269 7.85 -15.88 3.17
C ALA A 269 7.86 -16.57 1.80
N TYR A 270 6.71 -16.73 1.16
CA TYR A 270 6.61 -17.27 -0.20
C TYR A 270 7.36 -16.42 -1.23
N LEU A 271 7.25 -15.09 -1.15
CA LEU A 271 7.94 -14.15 -2.03
C LEU A 271 9.46 -14.20 -1.83
N ALA A 272 9.92 -14.39 -0.60
CA ALA A 272 11.34 -14.55 -0.29
C ALA A 272 11.93 -15.87 -0.79
N ASP A 273 11.10 -16.89 -1.02
CA ASP A 273 11.51 -18.25 -1.39
C ASP A 273 11.38 -18.53 -2.90
N GLY A 274 12.28 -17.95 -3.67
CA GLY A 274 12.41 -18.26 -5.10
C GLY A 274 11.27 -17.76 -6.00
N TYR A 275 10.48 -16.76 -5.54
CA TYR A 275 9.36 -16.24 -6.35
C TYR A 275 9.84 -15.54 -7.62
N ARG A 276 10.99 -14.85 -7.59
CA ARG A 276 11.58 -14.18 -8.76
C ARG A 276 11.91 -15.17 -9.88
N GLU A 277 12.50 -16.30 -9.50
CA GLU A 277 12.86 -17.38 -10.40
C GLU A 277 11.62 -18.00 -11.04
N LYS A 278 10.60 -18.31 -10.22
CA LYS A 278 9.32 -18.85 -10.70
C LYS A 278 8.58 -17.88 -11.63
N LEU A 279 8.62 -16.58 -11.33
CA LEU A 279 8.01 -15.55 -12.17
C LEU A 279 8.76 -15.40 -13.50
N ALA A 280 10.09 -15.45 -13.50
CA ALA A 280 10.91 -15.41 -14.70
C ALA A 280 10.60 -16.60 -15.62
N GLU A 281 10.55 -17.83 -15.09
CA GLU A 281 10.16 -19.02 -15.86
C GLU A 281 8.77 -18.91 -16.51
N PHE A 282 7.85 -18.18 -15.87
CA PHE A 282 6.51 -17.94 -16.42
C PHE A 282 6.52 -16.88 -17.53
N THR A 283 7.32 -15.82 -17.39
CA THR A 283 7.37 -14.71 -18.36
C THR A 283 8.19 -15.04 -19.61
N ASP A 284 9.10 -16.02 -19.53
CA ASP A 284 9.93 -16.46 -20.66
C ASP A 284 9.21 -17.49 -21.58
N LYS A 285 7.98 -17.89 -21.25
CA LYS A 285 7.10 -18.76 -22.04
C LYS A 285 6.15 -17.96 -22.93
#